data_778a910c9cea2da52f2d4e25c544f91b
#
_entry.id   778a910c9cea2da52f2d4e25c544f91b
#
_cell.length_a   1.000
_cell.length_b   1.000
_cell.length_c   1.000
_cell.angle_alpha   90.00
_cell.angle_beta   90.00
_cell.angle_gamma   90.00
#
_symmetry.space_group_name_H-M   'P 1'
#
loop_
_entity.id
_entity.type
_entity.pdbx_description
1 polymer ?
#
loop_
_entity_poly.entity_id
_entity_poly.type
_entity_poly.pdbx_seq_one_letter_code
_entity_poly.pdbx_strand_id
1 'polypeptide(L)'
;MTTPYYSDDAVTLHHGDFREVLPSLGLDVDLLIADPPYGETSLTWDRWPDGWPSIAAQHARSMWCFGSMRMFLNRRDEFADWRFSQEVVWEKHNGSGLHADRFKRVHEFASFWYRGPWSEIHHVTPTTNDATARTVRRKAKPVHHQGARGPAHYISEDGGPRLMRSVIY
;
A
#
# COMPACT_ATOMS: atom_id res chain seq x y z
N MET A 1 -13.40 0.13 -27.08
CA MET A 1 -13.51 -0.63 -25.81
C MET A 1 -12.83 -1.97 -26.00
N THR A 2 -11.92 -2.35 -25.14
CA THR A 2 -11.29 -3.68 -25.18
C THR A 2 -12.30 -4.72 -24.71
N THR A 3 -12.44 -5.83 -25.46
CA THR A 3 -13.29 -6.94 -25.06
C THR A 3 -12.69 -7.62 -23.83
N PRO A 4 -13.45 -7.84 -22.74
CA PRO A 4 -12.94 -8.57 -21.60
C PRO A 4 -12.54 -10.01 -21.97
N TYR A 5 -11.50 -10.50 -21.31
CA TYR A 5 -11.12 -11.91 -21.38
C TYR A 5 -12.14 -12.79 -20.63
N TYR A 6 -12.64 -12.27 -19.50
CA TYR A 6 -13.67 -12.90 -18.67
C TYR A 6 -14.51 -11.83 -17.98
N SER A 7 -15.81 -12.09 -17.76
CA SER A 7 -16.67 -11.22 -16.96
C SER A 7 -17.79 -12.02 -16.32
N ASP A 8 -18.09 -11.71 -15.05
CA ASP A 8 -19.27 -12.14 -14.31
C ASP A 8 -19.83 -10.97 -13.49
N ASP A 9 -20.74 -11.25 -12.55
CA ASP A 9 -21.38 -10.21 -11.72
C ASP A 9 -20.41 -9.50 -10.74
N ALA A 10 -19.27 -10.10 -10.45
CA ALA A 10 -18.31 -9.60 -9.46
C ALA A 10 -16.97 -9.17 -10.06
N VAL A 11 -16.56 -9.74 -11.19
CA VAL A 11 -15.23 -9.59 -11.75
C VAL A 11 -15.26 -9.40 -13.26
N THR A 12 -14.45 -8.46 -13.73
CA THR A 12 -14.13 -8.33 -15.16
C THR A 12 -12.63 -8.39 -15.34
N LEU A 13 -12.14 -9.35 -16.14
CA LEU A 13 -10.72 -9.52 -16.43
C LEU A 13 -10.40 -9.01 -17.84
N HIS A 14 -9.36 -8.21 -17.92
CA HIS A 14 -8.79 -7.77 -19.19
C HIS A 14 -7.35 -8.28 -19.31
N HIS A 15 -7.02 -8.80 -20.49
CA HIS A 15 -5.66 -9.18 -20.85
C HIS A 15 -5.13 -8.21 -21.89
N GLY A 16 -4.00 -7.56 -21.57
CA GLY A 16 -3.37 -6.59 -22.46
C GLY A 16 -2.41 -5.67 -21.75
N ASP A 17 -1.83 -4.77 -22.52
CA ASP A 17 -0.99 -3.71 -21.94
C ASP A 17 -1.88 -2.72 -21.18
N PHE A 18 -1.61 -2.51 -19.90
CA PHE A 18 -2.40 -1.61 -19.05
C PHE A 18 -2.44 -0.17 -19.61
N ARG A 19 -1.40 0.26 -20.34
CA ARG A 19 -1.33 1.59 -20.97
C ARG A 19 -2.41 1.81 -22.03
N GLU A 20 -2.90 0.72 -22.61
CA GLU A 20 -3.99 0.72 -23.58
C GLU A 20 -5.32 0.35 -22.92
N VAL A 21 -5.28 -0.68 -22.08
CA VAL A 21 -6.48 -1.23 -21.44
C VAL A 21 -7.09 -0.22 -20.49
N LEU A 22 -6.32 0.28 -19.50
CA LEU A 22 -6.85 1.11 -18.43
C LEU A 22 -7.51 2.40 -18.93
N PRO A 23 -6.90 3.20 -19.84
CA PRO A 23 -7.57 4.36 -20.42
C PRO A 23 -8.83 4.02 -21.22
N SER A 24 -8.82 2.86 -21.92
CA SER A 24 -9.97 2.45 -22.75
C SER A 24 -11.21 2.09 -21.94
N LEU A 25 -11.07 1.75 -20.68
CA LEU A 25 -12.18 1.39 -19.79
C LEU A 25 -12.94 2.62 -19.27
N GLY A 26 -12.31 3.81 -19.26
CA GLY A 26 -12.94 5.05 -18.77
C GLY A 26 -13.38 4.97 -17.30
N LEU A 27 -12.67 4.17 -16.50
CA LEU A 27 -13.00 3.95 -15.09
C LEU A 27 -12.43 5.07 -14.21
N ASP A 28 -13.18 5.42 -13.16
CA ASP A 28 -12.70 6.15 -11.98
C ASP A 28 -13.02 5.25 -10.78
N VAL A 29 -11.98 4.67 -10.19
CA VAL A 29 -12.12 3.66 -9.13
C VAL A 29 -11.73 4.23 -7.77
N ASP A 30 -12.36 3.74 -6.72
CA ASP A 30 -12.05 4.15 -5.34
C ASP A 30 -10.64 3.71 -4.92
N LEU A 31 -10.24 2.51 -5.35
CA LEU A 31 -8.97 1.91 -4.98
C LEU A 31 -8.37 1.13 -6.15
N LEU A 32 -7.09 1.36 -6.37
CA LEU A 32 -6.27 0.56 -7.27
C LEU A 32 -5.30 -0.31 -6.43
N ILE A 33 -5.15 -1.56 -6.80
CA ILE A 33 -4.13 -2.45 -6.23
C ILE A 33 -3.17 -2.83 -7.36
N ALA A 34 -1.90 -2.46 -7.20
CA ALA A 34 -0.86 -2.65 -8.21
C ALA A 34 0.28 -3.53 -7.69
N ASP A 35 0.62 -4.55 -8.47
CA ASP A 35 1.81 -5.38 -8.28
C ASP A 35 2.63 -5.37 -9.58
N PRO A 36 3.34 -4.26 -9.86
CA PRO A 36 4.11 -4.11 -11.10
C PRO A 36 5.38 -4.96 -11.08
N PRO A 37 5.98 -5.28 -12.23
CA PRO A 37 7.34 -5.81 -12.28
C PRO A 37 8.31 -4.81 -11.66
N TYR A 38 9.19 -5.26 -10.73
CA TYR A 38 10.08 -4.35 -9.99
C TYR A 38 11.36 -3.99 -10.76
N GLY A 39 11.70 -4.74 -11.83
CA GLY A 39 12.94 -4.59 -12.57
C GLY A 39 14.17 -5.03 -11.78
N GLU A 40 14.03 -5.98 -10.87
CA GLU A 40 15.10 -6.42 -9.96
C GLU A 40 15.66 -7.81 -10.27
N THR A 41 15.09 -8.50 -11.25
CA THR A 41 15.52 -9.84 -11.65
C THR A 41 16.04 -9.85 -13.10
N SER A 42 16.68 -10.96 -13.49
CA SER A 42 17.11 -11.18 -14.88
C SER A 42 16.00 -11.69 -15.79
N LEU A 43 14.79 -11.86 -15.28
CA LEU A 43 13.64 -12.35 -16.05
C LEU A 43 13.25 -11.34 -17.12
N THR A 44 12.92 -11.81 -18.31
CA THR A 44 12.62 -10.94 -19.45
C THR A 44 11.38 -10.08 -19.26
N TRP A 45 10.41 -10.58 -18.51
CA TRP A 45 9.17 -9.88 -18.18
C TRP A 45 9.30 -8.90 -17.00
N ASP A 46 10.34 -9.06 -16.15
CA ASP A 46 10.56 -8.18 -15.00
C ASP A 46 11.20 -6.88 -15.47
N ARG A 47 10.41 -6.06 -16.12
CA ARG A 47 10.77 -4.73 -16.60
C ARG A 47 9.80 -3.72 -16.06
N TRP A 48 10.33 -2.70 -15.39
CA TRP A 48 9.52 -1.61 -14.91
C TRP A 48 8.74 -0.94 -16.03
N PRO A 49 7.42 -0.82 -15.93
CA PRO A 49 6.61 -0.16 -16.95
C PRO A 49 6.62 1.36 -16.72
N ASP A 50 7.59 2.06 -17.29
CA ASP A 50 7.79 3.51 -17.08
C ASP A 50 6.50 4.31 -17.26
N GLY A 51 6.27 5.27 -16.35
CA GLY A 51 5.13 6.19 -16.37
C GLY A 51 3.79 5.61 -15.89
N TRP A 52 3.74 4.33 -15.50
CA TRP A 52 2.47 3.73 -15.07
C TRP A 52 1.82 4.42 -13.86
N PRO A 53 2.57 4.95 -12.86
CA PRO A 53 1.92 5.61 -11.74
C PRO A 53 1.12 6.85 -12.13
N SER A 54 1.61 7.62 -13.12
CA SER A 54 0.89 8.79 -13.65
C SER A 54 -0.35 8.40 -14.47
N ILE A 55 -0.30 7.27 -15.19
CA ILE A 55 -1.50 6.74 -15.86
C ILE A 55 -2.52 6.31 -14.81
N ALA A 56 -2.10 5.54 -13.80
CA ALA A 56 -2.97 5.11 -12.70
C ALA A 56 -3.63 6.30 -11.98
N ALA A 57 -2.91 7.41 -11.84
CA ALA A 57 -3.40 8.62 -11.20
C ALA A 57 -4.60 9.24 -11.93
N GLN A 58 -4.83 8.94 -13.19
CA GLN A 58 -5.99 9.42 -13.94
C GLN A 58 -7.26 8.61 -13.66
N HIS A 59 -7.12 7.44 -13.03
CA HIS A 59 -8.20 6.47 -12.86
C HIS A 59 -8.50 6.09 -11.42
N ALA A 60 -7.70 6.53 -10.45
CA ALA A 60 -7.89 6.20 -9.04
C ALA A 60 -7.50 7.35 -8.12
N ARG A 61 -8.16 7.43 -6.95
CA ARG A 61 -7.82 8.39 -5.89
C ARG A 61 -6.94 7.79 -4.82
N SER A 62 -6.92 6.48 -4.67
CA SER A 62 -6.04 5.78 -3.74
C SER A 62 -5.48 4.51 -4.36
N MET A 63 -4.32 4.09 -3.84
CA MET A 63 -3.60 2.96 -4.39
C MET A 63 -2.80 2.24 -3.31
N TRP A 64 -2.90 0.92 -3.29
CA TRP A 64 -1.89 0.05 -2.70
C TRP A 64 -0.95 -0.41 -3.81
N CYS A 65 0.35 -0.17 -3.63
CA CYS A 65 1.38 -0.63 -4.55
C CYS A 65 2.35 -1.56 -3.84
N PHE A 66 2.48 -2.78 -4.35
CA PHE A 66 3.49 -3.73 -3.89
C PHE A 66 4.85 -3.40 -4.48
N GLY A 67 5.91 -3.64 -3.70
CA GLY A 67 7.25 -3.36 -4.17
C GLY A 67 8.35 -3.61 -3.15
N SER A 68 9.57 -3.57 -3.62
CA SER A 68 10.74 -3.51 -2.75
C SER A 68 11.07 -2.06 -2.39
N MET A 69 11.74 -1.85 -1.25
CA MET A 69 12.26 -0.53 -0.90
C MET A 69 13.18 0.05 -1.98
N ARG A 70 14.00 -0.81 -2.63
CA ARG A 70 14.88 -0.39 -3.72
C ARG A 70 14.07 0.15 -4.90
N MET A 71 13.01 -0.56 -5.30
CA MET A 71 12.13 -0.13 -6.38
C MET A 71 11.53 1.25 -6.06
N PHE A 72 10.94 1.44 -4.88
CA PHE A 72 10.34 2.72 -4.49
C PHE A 72 11.36 3.87 -4.47
N LEU A 73 12.58 3.64 -3.97
CA LEU A 73 13.64 4.66 -3.95
C LEU A 73 14.11 5.03 -5.37
N ASN A 74 14.28 4.04 -6.24
CA ASN A 74 14.75 4.25 -7.60
C ASN A 74 13.69 4.90 -8.50
N ARG A 75 12.39 4.72 -8.17
CA ARG A 75 11.25 5.19 -8.98
C ARG A 75 10.47 6.31 -8.31
N ARG A 76 11.01 6.89 -7.25
CA ARG A 76 10.33 7.90 -6.43
C ARG A 76 9.68 9.02 -7.26
N ASP A 77 10.37 9.50 -8.27
CA ASP A 77 9.93 10.64 -9.06
C ASP A 77 8.72 10.29 -9.96
N GLU A 78 8.54 9.03 -10.30
CA GLU A 78 7.36 8.56 -11.04
C GLU A 78 6.06 8.58 -10.21
N PHE A 79 6.19 8.63 -8.87
CA PHE A 79 5.04 8.75 -7.94
C PHE A 79 4.72 10.21 -7.59
N ALA A 80 5.21 11.20 -8.34
CA ALA A 80 5.03 12.63 -8.04
C ALA A 80 3.55 13.08 -7.97
N ASP A 81 2.65 12.41 -8.69
CA ASP A 81 1.20 12.66 -8.65
C ASP A 81 0.51 12.12 -7.39
N TRP A 82 1.23 11.36 -6.58
CA TRP A 82 0.74 10.66 -5.41
C TRP A 82 1.36 11.17 -4.13
N ARG A 83 0.60 11.10 -3.04
CA ARG A 83 1.07 11.34 -1.68
C ARG A 83 1.22 10.02 -0.96
N PHE A 84 2.41 9.74 -0.46
CA PHE A 84 2.64 8.58 0.40
C PHE A 84 1.93 8.75 1.75
N SER A 85 1.24 7.72 2.21
CA SER A 85 0.57 7.70 3.51
C SER A 85 1.23 6.76 4.51
N GLN A 86 1.34 5.49 4.16
CA GLN A 86 1.84 4.45 5.05
C GLN A 86 2.30 3.24 4.25
N GLU A 87 3.03 2.36 4.94
CA GLU A 87 3.41 1.05 4.41
C GLU A 87 2.99 -0.08 5.35
N VAL A 88 2.78 -1.24 4.75
CA VAL A 88 2.67 -2.53 5.41
C VAL A 88 3.87 -3.37 4.97
N VAL A 89 4.55 -3.96 5.94
CA VAL A 89 5.59 -4.97 5.70
C VAL A 89 4.92 -6.33 5.67
N TRP A 90 4.96 -6.96 4.51
CA TRP A 90 4.47 -8.32 4.34
C TRP A 90 5.63 -9.31 4.43
N GLU A 91 5.66 -10.10 5.49
CA GLU A 91 6.66 -11.16 5.65
C GLU A 91 6.33 -12.34 4.72
N LYS A 92 7.34 -12.80 4.00
CA LYS A 92 7.25 -13.95 3.10
C LYS A 92 7.86 -15.19 3.73
N HIS A 93 7.19 -16.30 3.57
CA HIS A 93 7.67 -17.61 4.07
C HIS A 93 9.03 -18.00 3.48
N ASN A 94 9.24 -17.72 2.19
CA ASN A 94 10.46 -18.02 1.45
C ASN A 94 11.09 -16.73 0.92
N GLY A 95 11.96 -16.12 1.71
CA GLY A 95 12.71 -14.96 1.25
C GLY A 95 13.77 -15.33 0.21
N SER A 96 14.01 -14.42 -0.72
CA SER A 96 15.13 -14.51 -1.67
C SER A 96 16.41 -14.03 -1.02
N GLY A 97 17.43 -14.87 -0.97
CA GLY A 97 18.76 -14.52 -0.47
C GLY A 97 19.81 -15.24 -1.29
N LEU A 98 20.29 -14.56 -2.33
CA LEU A 98 21.35 -15.09 -3.19
C LEU A 98 22.76 -14.64 -2.75
N HIS A 99 22.84 -13.84 -1.67
CA HIS A 99 24.10 -13.26 -1.20
C HIS A 99 24.43 -13.77 0.21
N ALA A 100 25.71 -14.09 0.44
CA ALA A 100 26.20 -14.56 1.73
C ALA A 100 26.67 -13.42 2.66
N ASP A 101 26.75 -12.19 2.16
CA ASP A 101 27.36 -11.02 2.79
C ASP A 101 26.35 -10.01 3.34
N ARG A 102 25.07 -10.32 3.26
CA ARG A 102 23.98 -9.42 3.68
C ARG A 102 22.76 -10.18 4.17
N PHE A 103 21.81 -9.45 4.77
CA PHE A 103 20.58 -10.06 5.25
C PHE A 103 19.76 -10.69 4.12
N LYS A 104 19.19 -11.85 4.40
CA LYS A 104 18.20 -12.48 3.53
C LYS A 104 16.91 -11.66 3.57
N ARG A 105 16.45 -11.17 2.42
CA ARG A 105 15.18 -10.45 2.33
C ARG A 105 14.02 -11.42 2.42
N VAL A 106 13.21 -11.28 3.47
CA VAL A 106 12.04 -12.13 3.77
C VAL A 106 10.74 -11.34 3.77
N HIS A 107 10.73 -10.14 3.18
CA HIS A 107 9.54 -9.29 3.17
C HIS A 107 9.45 -8.47 1.89
N GLU A 108 8.24 -7.99 1.64
CA GLU A 108 7.92 -6.96 0.66
C GLU A 108 7.12 -5.84 1.34
N PHE A 109 7.02 -4.71 0.67
CA PHE A 109 6.20 -3.60 1.12
C PHE A 109 4.92 -3.55 0.30
N ALA A 110 3.80 -3.29 0.97
CA ALA A 110 2.61 -2.74 0.35
C ALA A 110 2.49 -1.29 0.81
N SER A 111 2.66 -0.35 -0.10
CA SER A 111 2.67 1.09 0.18
C SER A 111 1.35 1.70 -0.22
N PHE A 112 0.75 2.48 0.67
CA PHE A 112 -0.50 3.18 0.42
C PHE A 112 -0.25 4.61 -0.03
N TRP A 113 -0.80 4.94 -1.16
CA TRP A 113 -0.70 6.24 -1.81
C TRP A 113 -2.07 6.83 -2.06
N TYR A 114 -2.20 8.15 -2.05
CA TYR A 114 -3.46 8.83 -2.28
C TYR A 114 -3.27 10.18 -2.98
N ARG A 115 -4.37 10.74 -3.47
CA ARG A 115 -4.42 12.05 -4.14
C ARG A 115 -5.52 12.90 -3.53
N GLY A 116 -5.33 14.22 -3.53
CA GLY A 116 -6.30 15.14 -2.93
C GLY A 116 -6.25 15.18 -1.39
N PRO A 117 -7.29 15.70 -0.74
CA PRO A 117 -7.40 15.75 0.71
C PRO A 117 -7.64 14.36 1.31
N TRP A 118 -6.98 14.05 2.44
CA TRP A 118 -7.17 12.78 3.13
C TRP A 118 -8.62 12.51 3.54
N SER A 119 -9.36 13.57 3.90
CA SER A 119 -10.78 13.48 4.30
C SER A 119 -11.72 12.98 3.20
N GLU A 120 -11.29 13.01 1.95
CA GLU A 120 -12.07 12.53 0.80
C GLU A 120 -11.68 11.11 0.38
N ILE A 121 -10.66 10.53 0.99
CA ILE A 121 -10.21 9.18 0.68
C ILE A 121 -11.04 8.19 1.49
N HIS A 122 -11.68 7.25 0.78
CA HIS A 122 -12.34 6.13 1.46
C HIS A 122 -11.29 5.25 2.15
N HIS A 123 -11.47 5.04 3.45
CA HIS A 123 -10.60 4.14 4.22
C HIS A 123 -11.37 3.52 5.38
N VAL A 124 -11.07 2.27 5.64
CA VAL A 124 -11.55 1.54 6.81
C VAL A 124 -10.36 1.33 7.74
N THR A 125 -10.51 1.72 9.00
CA THR A 125 -9.46 1.54 9.99
C THR A 125 -9.23 0.05 10.24
N PRO A 126 -8.06 -0.52 9.89
CA PRO A 126 -7.80 -1.93 10.10
C PRO A 126 -7.62 -2.22 11.60
N THR A 127 -8.38 -3.18 12.11
CA THR A 127 -8.33 -3.58 13.52
C THR A 127 -8.18 -5.09 13.67
N THR A 128 -7.59 -5.49 14.79
CA THR A 128 -7.53 -6.89 15.28
C THR A 128 -8.17 -6.96 16.65
N ASN A 129 -8.71 -8.11 17.04
CA ASN A 129 -9.37 -8.34 18.34
C ASN A 129 -8.42 -9.03 19.32
N ASP A 130 -7.26 -8.41 19.55
CA ASP A 130 -6.20 -8.92 20.43
C ASP A 130 -5.64 -7.81 21.34
N ALA A 131 -6.45 -6.81 21.68
CA ALA A 131 -6.06 -5.80 22.64
C ALA A 131 -5.80 -6.43 24.01
N THR A 132 -4.87 -5.84 24.74
CA THR A 132 -4.65 -6.11 26.17
C THR A 132 -5.38 -5.08 27.00
N ALA A 133 -6.00 -5.50 28.10
CA ALA A 133 -6.71 -4.59 29.01
C ALA A 133 -5.78 -3.47 29.48
N ARG A 134 -6.16 -2.24 29.23
CA ARG A 134 -5.35 -1.07 29.57
C ARG A 134 -6.21 0.17 29.74
N THR A 135 -5.96 0.91 30.82
CA THR A 135 -6.47 2.27 30.98
C THR A 135 -5.36 3.27 30.71
N VAL A 136 -5.56 4.16 29.76
CA VAL A 136 -4.61 5.23 29.42
C VAL A 136 -5.26 6.57 29.76
N ARG A 137 -4.62 7.31 30.65
CA ARG A 137 -4.95 8.71 30.97
C ARG A 137 -3.71 9.57 30.71
N ARG A 138 -3.79 10.42 29.71
CA ARG A 138 -2.69 11.32 29.36
C ARG A 138 -3.18 12.76 29.45
N LYS A 139 -2.47 13.59 30.21
CA LYS A 139 -2.66 15.04 30.19
C LYS A 139 -2.06 15.61 28.91
N ALA A 140 -2.61 16.74 28.43
CA ALA A 140 -1.99 17.52 27.37
C ALA A 140 -0.62 18.02 27.84
N LYS A 141 0.46 17.41 27.35
CA LYS A 141 1.86 17.84 27.60
C LYS A 141 2.65 17.71 26.32
N PRO A 142 3.56 18.65 26.02
CA PRO A 142 4.57 18.43 24.99
C PRO A 142 5.38 17.19 25.34
N VAL A 143 5.58 16.31 24.36
CA VAL A 143 6.46 15.15 24.50
C VAL A 143 7.73 15.46 23.74
N HIS A 144 8.89 15.24 24.35
CA HIS A 144 10.20 15.62 23.85
C HIS A 144 10.45 15.26 22.36
N HIS A 145 9.93 14.14 21.90
CA HIS A 145 10.16 13.63 20.53
C HIS A 145 8.89 13.50 19.68
N GLN A 146 7.74 13.97 20.14
CA GLN A 146 6.47 13.83 19.42
C GLN A 146 5.65 15.12 19.36
N GLY A 147 6.21 16.25 19.77
CA GLY A 147 5.55 17.55 19.78
C GLY A 147 4.35 17.64 20.73
N ALA A 148 3.51 18.64 20.52
CA ALA A 148 2.31 18.85 21.32
C ALA A 148 1.27 17.76 21.01
N ARG A 149 0.81 17.08 22.07
CA ARG A 149 -0.30 16.11 22.00
C ARG A 149 -1.43 16.55 22.89
N GLY A 150 -2.66 16.45 22.39
CA GLY A 150 -3.87 16.63 23.20
C GLY A 150 -4.00 15.60 24.34
N PRO A 151 -4.92 15.83 25.29
CA PRO A 151 -5.23 14.84 26.31
C PRO A 151 -5.80 13.60 25.66
N ALA A 152 -5.55 12.44 26.26
CA ALA A 152 -6.16 11.19 25.83
C ALA A 152 -6.66 10.40 27.04
N HIS A 153 -7.85 9.88 26.92
CA HIS A 153 -8.41 8.92 27.86
C HIS A 153 -9.07 7.80 27.03
N TYR A 154 -8.57 6.59 27.17
CA TYR A 154 -9.21 5.42 26.59
C TYR A 154 -9.01 4.19 27.48
N ILE A 155 -9.94 3.27 27.38
CA ILE A 155 -9.90 1.97 28.05
C ILE A 155 -9.96 0.92 26.94
N SER A 156 -9.08 -0.05 27.00
CA SER A 156 -9.17 -1.27 26.19
C SER A 156 -9.44 -2.47 27.11
N GLU A 157 -10.14 -3.45 26.57
CA GLU A 157 -10.44 -4.73 27.22
C GLU A 157 -9.61 -5.83 26.58
N ASP A 158 -9.34 -6.91 27.30
CA ASP A 158 -8.66 -8.09 26.75
C ASP A 158 -9.51 -8.69 25.62
N GLY A 159 -8.83 -8.97 24.49
CA GLY A 159 -9.50 -9.44 23.29
C GLY A 159 -10.36 -8.41 22.57
N GLY A 160 -10.34 -7.15 23.01
CA GLY A 160 -11.04 -6.06 22.34
C GLY A 160 -10.33 -5.59 21.06
N PRO A 161 -10.96 -4.65 20.31
CA PRO A 161 -10.37 -4.14 19.09
C PRO A 161 -9.16 -3.24 19.36
N ARG A 162 -8.11 -3.39 18.56
CA ARG A 162 -6.98 -2.46 18.48
C ARG A 162 -6.54 -2.25 17.05
N LEU A 163 -5.79 -1.19 16.78
CA LEU A 163 -5.19 -0.98 15.48
C LEU A 163 -4.30 -2.17 15.09
N MET A 164 -4.52 -2.67 13.88
CA MET A 164 -3.67 -3.70 13.30
C MET A 164 -2.23 -3.18 13.16
N ARG A 165 -1.27 -4.06 13.34
CA ARG A 165 0.15 -3.72 13.16
C ARG A 165 0.51 -3.70 11.67
N SER A 166 1.46 -2.84 11.32
CA SER A 166 1.93 -2.71 9.93
C SER A 166 2.90 -3.82 9.50
N VAL A 167 3.15 -4.83 10.32
CA VAL A 167 3.88 -6.06 9.93
C VAL A 167 2.91 -7.21 9.94
N ILE A 168 2.75 -7.85 8.78
CA ILE A 168 1.81 -8.96 8.54
C ILE A 168 2.62 -10.19 8.17
N TYR A 169 2.20 -11.35 8.73
CA TYR A 169 2.81 -12.67 8.51
C TYR A 169 1.92 -13.51 7.60
#